data_ab53c518199f46cd5b5142f62ecc6c94
#
_entry.id   ab53c518199f46cd5b5142f62ecc6c94
#
_cell.length_a   1.000
_cell.length_b   1.000
_cell.length_c   1.000
_cell.angle_alpha   90.00
_cell.angle_beta   90.00
_cell.angle_gamma   90.00
#
_symmetry.space_group_name_H-M   'P 1'
#
loop_
_entity.id
_entity.type
_entity.pdbx_description
1 polymer ?
#
loop_
_entity_poly.entity_id
_entity_poly.type
_entity_poly.pdbx_seq_one_letter_code
_entity_poly.pdbx_strand_id
1 'polypeptide(L)' 'MKIERERLEFEGEVIESNKGLFKVKVNESMTVSCTLSGKIRQNSVKILLGDKVLVEVSEYDTTKGRIVYRYKSGE' A
#
# COMPACT_ATOMS: atom_id res chain seq x y z
N MET A 1 3.68 -12.88 -26.81
CA MET A 1 3.78 -11.49 -26.48
C MET A 1 3.33 -11.19 -25.07
N LYS A 2 4.10 -10.38 -24.43
CA LYS A 2 3.81 -10.10 -23.06
C LYS A 2 3.02 -8.82 -22.93
N ILE A 3 1.93 -8.88 -22.22
CA ILE A 3 1.13 -7.70 -22.01
C ILE A 3 1.49 -7.15 -20.65
N GLU A 4 1.98 -5.93 -20.65
CA GLU A 4 2.31 -5.30 -19.42
C GLU A 4 1.15 -4.51 -18.91
N ARG A 5 0.74 -4.81 -17.71
CA ARG A 5 -0.30 -4.03 -17.10
C ARG A 5 0.35 -2.90 -16.37
N GLU A 6 -0.18 -1.75 -16.62
CA GLU A 6 0.31 -0.61 -15.90
C GLU A 6 -0.19 -0.66 -14.50
N ARG A 7 0.69 -0.42 -13.58
CA ARG A 7 0.35 -0.35 -12.19
C ARG A 7 0.60 1.05 -11.73
N LEU A 8 -0.33 1.53 -10.94
CA LEU A 8 -0.20 2.86 -10.40
C LEU A 8 0.38 2.74 -9.01
N GLU A 9 1.35 3.58 -8.72
CA GLU A 9 1.98 3.56 -7.41
C GLU A 9 1.76 4.90 -6.75
N PHE A 10 1.39 4.85 -5.48
CA PHE A 10 1.15 6.05 -4.70
C PHE A 10 1.83 5.95 -3.36
N GLU A 11 2.31 7.06 -2.88
CA GLU A 11 2.79 7.14 -1.52
C GLU A 11 1.65 7.56 -0.63
N GLY A 12 1.57 6.95 0.53
CA GLY A 12 0.51 7.30 1.44
C GLY A 12 0.87 6.98 2.87
N GLU A 13 -0.06 7.29 3.73
CA GLU A 13 0.12 7.07 5.16
C GLU A 13 -0.91 6.08 5.65
N VAL A 14 -0.47 5.13 6.47
CA VAL A 14 -1.36 4.13 7.03
C VAL A 14 -2.22 4.78 8.10
N ILE A 15 -3.53 4.79 7.87
CA ILE A 15 -4.45 5.41 8.81
C ILE A 15 -5.31 4.41 9.56
N GLU A 16 -5.30 3.16 9.12
CA GLU A 16 -6.08 2.14 9.80
C GLU A 16 -5.48 0.78 9.54
N SER A 17 -5.49 -0.08 10.54
CA SER A 17 -4.95 -1.41 10.41
C SER A 17 -5.93 -2.37 11.08
N ASN A 18 -6.39 -3.38 10.34
CA ASN A 18 -7.37 -4.29 10.86
C ASN A 18 -7.22 -5.65 10.20
N LYS A 19 -6.71 -6.61 10.93
CA LYS A 19 -6.65 -8.01 10.49
C LYS A 19 -6.07 -8.17 9.09
N GLY A 20 -4.92 -7.59 8.87
CA GLY A 20 -4.24 -7.76 7.60
C GLY A 20 -4.66 -6.81 6.51
N LEU A 21 -5.66 -5.98 6.78
CA LEU A 21 -6.05 -4.94 5.86
C LEU A 21 -5.61 -3.61 6.40
N PHE A 22 -5.05 -2.80 5.53
CA PHE A 22 -4.53 -1.50 5.92
C PHE A 22 -5.17 -0.45 5.05
N LYS A 23 -5.66 0.60 5.66
CA LYS A 23 -6.15 1.72 4.88
C LYS A 23 -5.05 2.74 4.79
N VAL A 24 -4.73 3.10 3.57
CA VAL A 24 -3.64 4.02 3.30
C VAL A 24 -4.24 5.26 2.64
N LYS A 25 -4.03 6.38 3.27
CA LYS A 25 -4.52 7.64 2.74
C LYS A 25 -3.48 8.19 1.79
N VAL A 26 -3.84 8.28 0.54
CA VAL A 26 -2.94 8.73 -0.50
C VAL A 26 -3.04 10.24 -0.68
N ASN A 27 -4.24 10.76 -0.62
CA ASN A 27 -4.44 12.20 -0.63
C ASN A 27 -5.78 12.46 0.05
N GLU A 28 -6.21 13.70 0.05
CA GLU A 28 -7.40 14.05 0.80
C GLU A 28 -8.65 13.40 0.28
N SER A 29 -8.65 13.02 -0.98
CA SER A 29 -9.84 12.42 -1.56
C SER A 29 -9.73 10.93 -1.77
N MET A 30 -8.59 10.32 -1.50
CA MET A 30 -8.38 8.94 -1.90
C MET A 30 -7.75 8.13 -0.79
N THR A 31 -8.44 7.05 -0.44
CA THR A 31 -7.94 6.08 0.52
C THR A 31 -8.01 4.72 -0.13
N VAL A 32 -6.95 3.96 -0.01
CA VAL A 32 -6.83 2.65 -0.65
C VAL A 32 -6.80 1.58 0.42
N SER A 33 -7.59 0.53 0.23
CA SER A 33 -7.54 -0.63 1.11
C SER A 33 -6.44 -1.55 0.61
N CYS A 34 -5.48 -1.84 1.44
CA CYS A 34 -4.28 -2.54 1.02
C CYS A 34 -4.05 -3.79 1.82
N THR A 35 -3.47 -4.79 1.14
CA THR A 35 -2.89 -5.94 1.82
C THR A 35 -1.39 -5.84 1.68
N LEU A 36 -0.68 -6.70 2.36
CA LEU A 36 0.77 -6.71 2.25
C LEU A 36 1.19 -7.50 1.03
N SER A 37 2.18 -6.99 0.31
CA SER A 37 2.74 -7.75 -0.80
C SER A 37 3.52 -8.94 -0.25
N GLY A 38 3.79 -9.89 -1.14
CA GLY A 38 4.55 -11.05 -0.72
C GLY A 38 5.94 -10.69 -0.23
N LYS A 39 6.53 -9.68 -0.84
CA LYS A 39 7.86 -9.26 -0.46
C LYS A 39 7.89 -8.68 0.95
N ILE A 40 6.88 -7.89 1.27
CA ILE A 40 6.77 -7.32 2.60
C ILE A 40 6.58 -8.42 3.63
N ARG A 41 5.75 -9.41 3.31
CA ARG A 41 5.54 -10.53 4.20
C ARG A 41 6.80 -11.34 4.41
N GLN A 42 7.51 -11.62 3.34
CA GLN A 42 8.73 -12.41 3.41
C GLN A 42 9.77 -11.77 4.27
N ASN A 43 9.84 -10.46 4.22
CA ASN A 43 10.85 -9.73 4.97
C ASN A 43 10.41 -9.39 6.37
N SER A 44 9.22 -9.84 6.75
CA SER A 44 8.69 -9.61 8.09
C SER A 44 8.65 -8.15 8.45
N VAL A 45 8.35 -7.33 7.47
CA VAL A 45 8.26 -5.89 7.71
C VAL A 45 6.95 -5.61 8.43
N LYS A 46 7.04 -4.89 9.52
CA LYS A 46 5.87 -4.57 10.31
C LYS A 46 5.35 -3.20 9.93
N ILE A 47 4.07 -3.15 9.61
CA ILE A 47 3.43 -1.91 9.20
C ILE A 47 2.60 -1.39 10.36
N LEU A 48 2.84 -0.16 10.73
CA LEU A 48 2.16 0.46 11.86
C LEU A 48 1.38 1.67 11.41
N LEU A 49 0.45 2.09 12.24
CA LEU A 49 -0.29 3.32 11.97
C LEU A 49 0.68 4.48 11.87
N GLY A 50 0.45 5.34 10.89
CA GLY A 50 1.29 6.49 10.69
C GLY A 50 2.49 6.24 9.81
N ASP A 51 2.74 4.99 9.46
CA ASP A 51 3.88 4.68 8.59
C ASP A 51 3.62 5.20 7.19
N LYS A 52 4.68 5.65 6.55
CA LYS A 52 4.61 6.03 5.16
C LYS A 52 4.95 4.83 4.31
N VAL A 53 4.12 4.55 3.35
CA VAL A 53 4.28 3.36 2.54
C VAL A 53 4.03 3.70 1.08
N LEU A 54 4.54 2.81 0.22
CA LEU A 54 4.26 2.88 -1.19
C LEU A 54 3.25 1.78 -1.49
N VAL A 55 2.16 2.16 -2.12
CA VAL A 55 1.12 1.20 -2.46
C VAL A 55 1.00 1.10 -3.97
N GLU A 56 0.64 -0.08 -4.42
CA GLU A 56 0.49 -0.37 -5.82
C GLU A 56 -0.95 -0.75 -6.05
N VAL A 57 -1.60 -0.10 -7.00
CA VAL A 57 -3.00 -0.39 -7.30
C VAL A 57 -3.14 -0.70 -8.77
N SER A 58 -4.21 -1.42 -9.09
CA SER A 58 -4.53 -1.70 -10.47
C SER A 58 -5.26 -0.49 -11.05
N GLU A 59 -4.99 -0.20 -12.31
CA GLU A 59 -5.72 0.89 -12.94
C GLU A 59 -7.20 0.57 -13.07
N TYR A 60 -7.56 -0.70 -12.93
CA TYR A 60 -8.95 -1.10 -13.03
C TYR A 60 -9.71 -0.92 -11.72
N ASP A 61 -8.99 -0.86 -10.61
CA ASP A 61 -9.65 -0.71 -9.32
C ASP A 61 -8.68 -0.03 -8.36
N THR A 62 -8.77 1.27 -8.31
CA THR A 62 -7.85 2.04 -7.50
C THR A 62 -8.25 2.09 -6.04
N THR A 63 -9.34 1.39 -5.67
CA THR A 63 -9.73 1.36 -4.26
C THR A 63 -9.03 0.26 -3.50
N LYS A 64 -8.38 -0.67 -4.21
CA LYS A 64 -7.69 -1.80 -3.58
C LYS A 64 -6.27 -1.86 -4.08
N GLY A 65 -5.37 -2.17 -3.18
CA GLY A 65 -3.98 -2.24 -3.56
C GLY A 65 -3.17 -3.09 -2.63
N ARG A 66 -1.87 -2.99 -2.79
CA ARG A 66 -0.92 -3.71 -1.96
C ARG A 66 0.15 -2.76 -1.50
N ILE A 67 0.59 -2.95 -0.26
CA ILE A 67 1.74 -2.21 0.23
C ILE A 67 2.97 -2.95 -0.25
N VAL A 68 3.78 -2.27 -1.06
CA VAL A 68 4.95 -2.90 -1.66
C VAL A 68 6.24 -2.39 -1.06
N TYR A 69 6.19 -1.30 -0.31
CA TYR A 69 7.40 -0.75 0.27
C TYR A 69 7.02 0.09 1.48
N ARG A 70 7.83 0.02 2.51
CA ARG A 70 7.63 0.81 3.70
C ARG A 70 8.79 1.78 3.82
N TYR A 71 8.48 3.05 3.79
CA TYR A 71 9.49 4.06 4.02
C TYR A 71 9.79 4.09 5.51
N LYS A 72 10.91 4.64 5.83
CA LYS A 72 11.26 4.73 7.22
C LYS A 72 10.18 5.48 7.95
N SER A 73 9.72 4.94 9.07
CA SER A 73 8.68 5.65 9.81
C SER A 73 9.25 6.95 10.28
N GLY A 74 8.40 7.92 10.27
CA GLY A 74 8.84 9.26 10.56
C GLY A 74 9.26 9.35 12.00
N GLU A 75 10.43 9.75 12.20
CA GLU A 75 10.90 9.88 13.52
C GLU A 75 11.27 11.21 13.74
#